data_bd9f9623f8a1f404f087102c387de10e
#
_entry.id   bd9f9623f8a1f404f087102c387de10e
#
_cell.length_a   1.000
_cell.length_b   1.000
_cell.length_c   1.000
_cell.angle_alpha   90.00
_cell.angle_beta   90.00
_cell.angle_gamma   90.00
#
_symmetry.space_group_name_H-M   'P 1'
#
loop_
_entity.id
_entity.type
_entity.pdbx_description
1 polymer ?
#
loop_
_entity_poly.entity_id
_entity_poly.type
_entity_poly.pdbx_seq_one_letter_code
_entity_poly.pdbx_strand_id
1 'polypeptide(L)'
;MKRRRRGWARKVLHIDLSRFVFIDESGAKTNMTRLRGRAKQGQRVIDDAPCGHWCTTTMISSVRLDGSTACMAIDGATTGEVFRAYVQHVLLPTLREGDIVVLDNLSAHKDTEALDLIRSAGAEVRFLPPYSPDFNPIEKMWSKVKECLRAAKARTQEALFKAIADALKTVTPEDAKGWFTSCGYTTSHS
;
A
#
# COMPACT_ATOMS: atom_id res chain seq x y z
N MET A 1 -0.02 18.71 -16.24
CA MET A 1 -0.61 17.77 -15.29
C MET A 1 -1.87 17.08 -15.82
N LYS A 2 -2.96 17.77 -16.15
CA LYS A 2 -4.23 17.19 -16.68
C LYS A 2 -4.04 16.23 -17.87
N ARG A 3 -3.13 16.55 -18.82
CA ARG A 3 -2.86 15.70 -20.01
C ARG A 3 -2.28 14.33 -19.63
N ARG A 4 -1.34 14.25 -18.68
CA ARG A 4 -0.73 12.99 -18.22
C ARG A 4 -1.75 12.10 -17.51
N ARG A 5 -2.61 12.67 -16.66
CA ARG A 5 -3.69 11.94 -15.96
C ARG A 5 -4.72 11.37 -16.94
N ARG A 6 -5.16 12.15 -17.93
CA ARG A 6 -6.05 11.65 -19.02
C ARG A 6 -5.38 10.54 -19.83
N GLY A 7 -4.08 10.68 -20.10
CA GLY A 7 -3.29 9.65 -20.79
C GLY A 7 -3.23 8.34 -20.01
N TRP A 8 -3.04 8.41 -18.68
CA TRP A 8 -3.07 7.24 -17.81
C TRP A 8 -4.42 6.54 -17.87
N ALA A 9 -5.50 7.26 -17.60
CA ALA A 9 -6.86 6.72 -17.60
C ALA A 9 -7.17 5.98 -18.91
N ARG A 10 -6.80 6.54 -20.07
CA ARG A 10 -6.99 5.89 -21.38
C ARG A 10 -6.15 4.63 -21.54
N LYS A 11 -4.90 4.62 -21.05
CA LYS A 11 -3.98 3.47 -21.19
C LYS A 11 -4.42 2.27 -20.37
N VAL A 12 -5.14 2.46 -19.27
CA VAL A 12 -5.56 1.38 -18.37
C VAL A 12 -6.93 0.80 -18.70
N LEU A 13 -7.74 1.48 -19.54
CA LEU A 13 -9.12 1.08 -19.87
C LEU A 13 -9.26 -0.31 -20.50
N HIS A 14 -8.25 -0.80 -21.20
CA HIS A 14 -8.28 -2.06 -21.95
C HIS A 14 -7.36 -3.13 -21.36
N ILE A 15 -6.89 -2.92 -20.14
CA ILE A 15 -5.96 -3.85 -19.47
C ILE A 15 -6.75 -4.70 -18.51
N ASP A 16 -6.44 -6.00 -18.49
CA ASP A 16 -6.95 -6.89 -17.45
C ASP A 16 -6.43 -6.43 -16.08
N LEU A 17 -7.36 -6.05 -15.19
CA LEU A 17 -7.06 -5.50 -13.89
C LEU A 17 -6.36 -6.52 -12.96
N SER A 18 -6.51 -7.82 -13.22
CA SER A 18 -5.83 -8.88 -12.46
C SER A 18 -4.31 -8.84 -12.60
N ARG A 19 -3.81 -8.21 -13.66
CA ARG A 19 -2.37 -8.03 -13.93
C ARG A 19 -1.74 -6.89 -13.14
N PHE A 20 -2.54 -5.99 -12.57
CA PHE A 20 -1.99 -4.85 -11.83
C PHE A 20 -1.51 -5.23 -10.44
N VAL A 21 -0.31 -4.75 -10.11
CA VAL A 21 0.34 -4.86 -8.81
C VAL A 21 0.73 -3.45 -8.38
N PHE A 22 -0.06 -2.83 -7.52
CA PHE A 22 0.24 -1.50 -7.00
C PHE A 22 1.15 -1.59 -5.80
N ILE A 23 2.20 -0.79 -5.77
CA ILE A 23 3.18 -0.75 -4.68
C ILE A 23 3.25 0.67 -4.11
N ASP A 24 3.39 0.74 -2.80
CA ASP A 24 3.56 2.00 -2.07
C ASP A 24 4.10 1.76 -0.65
N GLU A 25 4.50 2.83 0.02
CA GLU A 25 4.96 2.82 1.40
C GLU A 25 3.99 3.51 2.34
N SER A 26 4.03 3.06 3.59
CA SER A 26 3.30 3.73 4.66
C SER A 26 3.99 3.59 6.01
N GLY A 27 4.00 4.68 6.77
CA GLY A 27 4.52 4.65 8.15
C GLY A 27 3.49 4.20 9.18
N ALA A 28 3.93 3.39 10.14
CA ALA A 28 3.21 3.06 11.36
C ALA A 28 4.05 3.43 12.59
N LYS A 29 3.39 3.72 13.72
CA LYS A 29 4.06 4.15 14.94
C LYS A 29 3.47 3.47 16.17
N THR A 30 4.30 3.23 17.18
CA THR A 30 3.85 2.63 18.45
C THR A 30 2.95 3.55 19.29
N ASN A 31 2.85 4.84 18.95
CA ASN A 31 1.95 5.78 19.60
C ASN A 31 0.59 5.96 18.89
N MET A 32 0.28 5.13 17.90
CA MET A 32 -1.00 5.22 17.20
C MET A 32 -2.18 4.99 18.15
N THR A 33 -3.19 5.86 18.06
CA THR A 33 -4.45 5.80 18.81
C THR A 33 -5.62 6.04 17.86
N ARG A 34 -6.82 5.65 18.27
CA ARG A 34 -8.03 5.97 17.52
C ARG A 34 -8.21 7.48 17.41
N LEU A 35 -8.50 7.96 16.21
CA LEU A 35 -8.72 9.39 15.94
C LEU A 35 -10.15 9.85 16.27
N ARG A 36 -11.09 8.91 16.39
CA ARG A 36 -12.50 9.17 16.63
C ARG A 36 -13.07 8.08 17.52
N GLY A 37 -14.03 8.44 18.35
CA GLY A 37 -14.85 7.55 19.17
C GLY A 37 -16.33 7.95 19.08
N ARG A 38 -17.20 7.06 19.52
CA ARG A 38 -18.66 7.33 19.65
C ARG A 38 -19.07 7.13 21.10
N ALA A 39 -19.88 8.04 21.62
CA ALA A 39 -20.54 7.92 22.92
C ALA A 39 -22.02 8.27 22.76
N LYS A 40 -22.80 7.99 23.80
CA LYS A 40 -24.19 8.46 23.87
C LYS A 40 -24.25 9.99 23.86
N GLN A 41 -25.32 10.53 23.33
CA GLN A 41 -25.52 11.99 23.30
C GLN A 41 -25.32 12.59 24.71
N GLY A 42 -24.56 13.67 24.78
CA GLY A 42 -24.20 14.33 26.04
C GLY A 42 -22.99 13.72 26.77
N GLN A 43 -22.43 12.61 26.30
CA GLN A 43 -21.23 12.01 26.90
C GLN A 43 -19.99 12.31 26.07
N ARG A 44 -18.87 12.61 26.75
CA ARG A 44 -17.56 12.82 26.13
C ARG A 44 -16.84 11.49 25.98
N VAL A 45 -16.24 11.25 24.81
CA VAL A 45 -15.30 10.13 24.61
C VAL A 45 -13.95 10.52 25.18
N ILE A 46 -13.44 9.73 26.08
CA ILE A 46 -12.09 9.87 26.67
C ILE A 46 -11.29 8.65 26.25
N ASP A 47 -10.07 8.85 25.76
CA ASP A 47 -9.09 7.80 25.45
C ASP A 47 -7.68 8.33 25.75
N ASP A 48 -6.79 7.43 26.12
CA ASP A 48 -5.41 7.76 26.48
C ASP A 48 -4.54 7.79 25.23
N ALA A 49 -3.71 8.83 25.11
CA ALA A 49 -2.68 8.93 24.10
C ALA A 49 -1.31 8.73 24.76
N PRO A 50 -0.46 7.80 24.27
CA PRO A 50 0.87 7.60 24.83
C PRO A 50 1.72 8.85 24.62
N CYS A 51 2.39 9.27 25.69
CA CYS A 51 3.40 10.32 25.68
C CYS A 51 4.80 9.69 25.68
N GLY A 52 5.81 10.42 25.21
CA GLY A 52 7.22 10.00 25.24
C GLY A 52 7.73 9.55 23.87
N HIS A 53 8.79 8.73 23.88
CA HIS A 53 9.44 8.24 22.67
C HIS A 53 8.60 7.14 22.01
N TRP A 54 8.53 7.19 20.67
CA TRP A 54 7.87 6.17 19.86
C TRP A 54 8.76 5.68 18.73
N CYS A 55 8.63 4.42 18.39
CA CYS A 55 9.29 3.84 17.23
C CYS A 55 8.41 4.05 15.99
N THR A 56 9.07 4.34 14.86
CA THR A 56 8.42 4.43 13.55
C THR A 56 8.87 3.26 12.70
N THR A 57 7.92 2.52 12.18
CA THR A 57 8.13 1.41 11.25
C THR A 57 7.63 1.82 9.87
N THR A 58 8.43 1.63 8.84
CA THR A 58 8.00 1.78 7.45
C THR A 58 7.52 0.44 6.91
N MET A 59 6.34 0.44 6.31
CA MET A 59 5.76 -0.70 5.62
C MET A 59 5.85 -0.45 4.12
N ILE A 60 6.44 -1.36 3.37
CA ILE A 60 6.40 -1.40 1.90
C ILE A 60 5.52 -2.57 1.52
N SER A 61 4.50 -2.38 0.71
CA SER A 61 3.62 -3.47 0.30
C SER A 61 3.16 -3.34 -1.13
N SER A 62 2.67 -4.45 -1.66
CA SER A 62 1.88 -4.49 -2.87
C SER A 62 0.42 -4.83 -2.57
N VAL A 63 -0.48 -4.49 -3.50
CA VAL A 63 -1.87 -4.95 -3.50
C VAL A 63 -2.29 -5.32 -4.92
N ARG A 64 -3.02 -6.43 -5.04
CA ARG A 64 -3.64 -6.93 -6.28
C ARG A 64 -5.17 -6.86 -6.19
N LEU A 65 -5.82 -7.04 -7.32
CA LEU A 65 -7.29 -7.06 -7.42
C LEU A 65 -7.94 -8.19 -6.59
N ASP A 66 -7.25 -9.30 -6.40
CA ASP A 66 -7.70 -10.45 -5.59
C ASP A 66 -7.50 -10.24 -4.08
N GLY A 67 -7.01 -9.07 -3.66
CA GLY A 67 -6.74 -8.75 -2.26
C GLY A 67 -5.40 -9.28 -1.75
N SER A 68 -4.65 -10.01 -2.56
CA SER A 68 -3.32 -10.48 -2.15
C SER A 68 -2.35 -9.30 -1.95
N THR A 69 -1.53 -9.41 -0.91
CA THR A 69 -0.54 -8.42 -0.51
C THR A 69 0.81 -9.07 -0.29
N ALA A 70 1.88 -8.35 -0.58
CA ALA A 70 3.25 -8.76 -0.26
C ALA A 70 3.91 -7.59 0.50
N CYS A 71 4.09 -7.74 1.81
CA CYS A 71 4.50 -6.66 2.69
C CYS A 71 5.84 -6.95 3.39
N MET A 72 6.69 -5.94 3.44
CA MET A 72 7.88 -5.89 4.27
C MET A 72 7.75 -4.72 5.25
N ALA A 73 8.06 -4.95 6.51
CA ALA A 73 8.11 -3.91 7.55
C ALA A 73 9.56 -3.75 7.99
N ILE A 74 10.03 -2.50 8.03
CA ILE A 74 11.41 -2.16 8.40
C ILE A 74 11.44 -1.03 9.43
N ASP A 75 12.52 -0.97 10.17
CA ASP A 75 12.86 0.20 10.97
C ASP A 75 13.63 1.21 10.10
N GLY A 76 13.15 2.45 10.06
CA GLY A 76 13.75 3.51 9.26
C GLY A 76 13.01 3.85 7.94
N ALA A 77 13.69 4.61 7.09
CA ALA A 77 13.14 5.11 5.83
C ALA A 77 13.43 4.17 4.66
N THR A 78 12.59 4.21 3.63
CA THR A 78 12.81 3.53 2.37
C THR A 78 13.91 4.21 1.56
N THR A 79 15.05 3.54 1.43
CA THR A 79 16.12 3.89 0.48
C THR A 79 16.00 3.03 -0.78
N GLY A 80 16.78 3.33 -1.83
CA GLY A 80 16.85 2.48 -3.02
C GLY A 80 17.26 1.04 -2.69
N GLU A 81 18.23 0.86 -1.78
CA GLU A 81 18.69 -0.46 -1.34
C GLU A 81 17.58 -1.23 -0.61
N VAL A 82 16.83 -0.55 0.27
CA VAL A 82 15.69 -1.16 0.97
C VAL A 82 14.59 -1.54 -0.02
N PHE A 83 14.29 -0.68 -0.99
CA PHE A 83 13.32 -0.99 -2.04
C PHE A 83 13.77 -2.19 -2.88
N ARG A 84 15.05 -2.26 -3.23
CA ARG A 84 15.64 -3.41 -3.95
C ARG A 84 15.52 -4.70 -3.15
N ALA A 85 15.83 -4.67 -1.85
CA ALA A 85 15.66 -5.83 -0.96
C ALA A 85 14.20 -6.28 -0.90
N TYR A 86 13.25 -5.34 -0.80
CA TYR A 86 11.83 -5.62 -0.89
C TYR A 86 11.46 -6.31 -2.21
N VAL A 87 11.91 -5.76 -3.33
CA VAL A 87 11.66 -6.34 -4.66
C VAL A 87 12.20 -7.76 -4.71
N GLN A 88 13.45 -7.97 -4.34
CA GLN A 88 14.15 -9.24 -4.46
C GLN A 88 13.56 -10.34 -3.58
N HIS A 89 13.24 -10.04 -2.33
CA HIS A 89 12.90 -11.05 -1.34
C HIS A 89 11.39 -11.21 -1.09
N VAL A 90 10.60 -10.19 -1.39
CA VAL A 90 9.17 -10.16 -1.05
C VAL A 90 8.28 -10.07 -2.28
N LEU A 91 8.60 -9.19 -3.23
CA LEU A 91 7.77 -8.96 -4.40
C LEU A 91 7.97 -10.05 -5.47
N LEU A 92 9.23 -10.30 -5.89
CA LEU A 92 9.54 -11.23 -6.99
C LEU A 92 8.87 -12.61 -6.84
N PRO A 93 8.85 -13.26 -5.66
CA PRO A 93 8.17 -14.55 -5.49
C PRO A 93 6.66 -14.52 -5.78
N THR A 94 6.06 -13.34 -5.82
CA THR A 94 4.61 -13.15 -6.06
C THR A 94 4.28 -12.68 -7.47
N LEU A 95 5.28 -12.26 -8.25
CA LEU A 95 5.10 -11.79 -9.62
C LEU A 95 4.81 -12.93 -10.58
N ARG A 96 3.99 -12.63 -11.57
CA ARG A 96 3.61 -13.51 -12.68
C ARG A 96 4.05 -12.87 -13.99
N GLU A 97 4.38 -13.67 -14.98
CA GLU A 97 4.64 -13.17 -16.33
C GLU A 97 3.46 -12.34 -16.85
N GLY A 98 3.77 -11.18 -17.37
CA GLY A 98 2.78 -10.22 -17.86
C GLY A 98 2.13 -9.34 -16.79
N ASP A 99 2.53 -9.42 -15.53
CA ASP A 99 2.12 -8.46 -14.50
C ASP A 99 2.53 -7.02 -14.84
N ILE A 100 1.78 -6.06 -14.33
CA ILE A 100 2.05 -4.63 -14.48
C ILE A 100 2.25 -4.04 -13.08
N VAL A 101 3.50 -3.85 -12.71
CA VAL A 101 3.89 -3.24 -11.45
C VAL A 101 3.76 -1.74 -11.57
N VAL A 102 2.91 -1.15 -10.73
CA VAL A 102 2.62 0.28 -10.71
C VAL A 102 3.22 0.92 -9.47
N LEU A 103 4.06 1.92 -9.72
CA LEU A 103 4.82 2.66 -8.70
C LEU A 103 4.46 4.14 -8.75
N ASP A 104 4.61 4.84 -7.66
CA ASP A 104 4.64 6.29 -7.65
C ASP A 104 6.01 6.84 -8.13
N ASN A 105 6.22 8.14 -8.02
CA ASN A 105 7.45 8.78 -8.48
C ASN A 105 8.50 9.00 -7.37
N LEU A 106 8.42 8.26 -6.25
CA LEU A 106 9.42 8.34 -5.19
C LEU A 106 10.82 8.00 -5.74
N SER A 107 11.85 8.69 -5.26
CA SER A 107 13.23 8.48 -5.73
C SER A 107 13.72 7.04 -5.50
N ALA A 108 13.35 6.42 -4.39
CA ALA A 108 13.68 5.03 -4.08
C ALA A 108 13.12 4.04 -5.12
N HIS A 109 11.94 4.33 -5.69
CA HIS A 109 11.31 3.50 -6.74
C HIS A 109 12.01 3.59 -8.10
N LYS A 110 13.01 4.45 -8.25
CA LYS A 110 13.80 4.61 -9.49
C LYS A 110 15.13 3.87 -9.42
N ASP A 111 15.33 3.02 -8.42
CA ASP A 111 16.49 2.14 -8.35
C ASP A 111 16.52 1.22 -9.57
N THR A 112 17.54 1.37 -10.41
CA THR A 112 17.62 0.68 -11.71
C THR A 112 17.70 -0.83 -11.55
N GLU A 113 18.45 -1.32 -10.56
CA GLU A 113 18.58 -2.75 -10.31
C GLU A 113 17.25 -3.37 -9.87
N ALA A 114 16.50 -2.70 -8.98
CA ALA A 114 15.16 -3.15 -8.59
C ALA A 114 14.20 -3.21 -9.78
N LEU A 115 14.24 -2.20 -10.66
CA LEU A 115 13.40 -2.18 -11.85
C LEU A 115 13.77 -3.27 -12.85
N ASP A 116 15.06 -3.57 -12.99
CA ASP A 116 15.54 -4.63 -13.89
C ASP A 116 15.20 -6.03 -13.35
N LEU A 117 15.23 -6.23 -12.02
CA LEU A 117 14.72 -7.45 -11.39
C LEU A 117 13.23 -7.69 -11.71
N ILE A 118 12.39 -6.67 -11.60
CA ILE A 118 10.97 -6.76 -11.94
C ILE A 118 10.77 -7.14 -13.41
N ARG A 119 11.51 -6.47 -14.31
CA ARG A 119 11.43 -6.75 -15.77
C ARG A 119 11.93 -8.15 -16.10
N SER A 120 12.98 -8.63 -15.45
CA SER A 120 13.54 -9.99 -15.65
C SER A 120 12.54 -11.09 -15.22
N ALA A 121 11.59 -10.78 -14.33
CA ALA A 121 10.49 -11.67 -13.98
C ALA A 121 9.33 -11.66 -14.99
N GLY A 122 9.49 -10.98 -16.15
CA GLY A 122 8.45 -10.87 -17.18
C GLY A 122 7.36 -9.84 -16.87
N ALA A 123 7.56 -8.97 -15.88
CA ALA A 123 6.60 -7.93 -15.52
C ALA A 123 6.96 -6.58 -16.15
N GLU A 124 5.93 -5.79 -16.47
CA GLU A 124 6.09 -4.41 -16.95
C GLU A 124 6.09 -3.45 -15.75
N VAL A 125 6.94 -2.43 -15.80
CA VAL A 125 6.94 -1.35 -14.79
C VAL A 125 6.28 -0.11 -15.35
N ARG A 126 5.33 0.45 -14.63
CA ARG A 126 4.68 1.73 -14.94
C ARG A 126 4.70 2.67 -13.74
N PHE A 127 4.90 3.94 -14.02
CA PHE A 127 4.82 5.00 -13.01
C PHE A 127 3.50 5.75 -13.12
N LEU A 128 2.87 5.99 -11.97
CA LEU A 128 1.70 6.85 -11.87
C LEU A 128 2.02 8.28 -12.34
N PRO A 129 1.04 8.99 -12.89
CA PRO A 129 1.22 10.42 -13.12
C PRO A 129 1.59 11.15 -11.80
N PRO A 130 2.46 12.16 -11.84
CA PRO A 130 2.81 12.92 -10.65
C PRO A 130 1.57 13.45 -9.92
N TYR A 131 1.62 13.43 -8.59
CA TYR A 131 0.53 13.90 -7.71
C TYR A 131 -0.83 13.28 -8.01
N SER A 132 -0.87 11.95 -8.13
CA SER A 132 -2.09 11.21 -8.47
C SER A 132 -2.36 10.05 -7.50
N PRO A 133 -2.43 10.28 -6.18
CA PRO A 133 -2.73 9.23 -5.20
C PRO A 133 -4.15 8.67 -5.38
N ASP A 134 -5.04 9.42 -5.99
CA ASP A 134 -6.39 9.00 -6.35
C ASP A 134 -6.43 7.88 -7.41
N PHE A 135 -5.34 7.66 -8.15
CA PHE A 135 -5.15 6.51 -9.04
C PHE A 135 -4.44 5.32 -8.35
N ASN A 136 -4.13 5.42 -7.06
CA ASN A 136 -3.40 4.39 -6.33
C ASN A 136 -4.32 3.64 -5.34
N PRO A 137 -4.83 2.43 -5.67
CA PRO A 137 -5.71 1.67 -4.79
C PRO A 137 -5.07 1.32 -3.43
N ILE A 138 -3.75 1.17 -3.37
CA ILE A 138 -3.02 0.81 -2.16
C ILE A 138 -3.14 1.88 -1.06
N GLU A 139 -3.37 3.14 -1.41
CA GLU A 139 -3.63 4.22 -0.45
C GLU A 139 -4.88 3.93 0.41
N LYS A 140 -5.88 3.28 -0.18
CA LYS A 140 -7.09 2.86 0.53
C LYS A 140 -6.84 1.63 1.39
N MET A 141 -5.99 0.71 0.93
CA MET A 141 -5.49 -0.40 1.73
C MET A 141 -4.77 0.13 2.98
N TRP A 142 -3.89 1.12 2.82
CA TRP A 142 -3.20 1.74 3.95
C TRP A 142 -4.17 2.41 4.92
N SER A 143 -5.24 3.01 4.44
CA SER A 143 -6.28 3.58 5.30
C SER A 143 -6.91 2.51 6.20
N LYS A 144 -7.30 1.35 5.65
CA LYS A 144 -7.84 0.21 6.40
C LYS A 144 -6.82 -0.35 7.38
N VAL A 145 -5.60 -0.63 6.93
CA VAL A 145 -4.52 -1.15 7.78
C VAL A 145 -4.25 -0.20 8.95
N LYS A 146 -4.11 1.11 8.70
CA LYS A 146 -3.89 2.10 9.77
C LYS A 146 -5.05 2.17 10.76
N GLU A 147 -6.29 1.94 10.35
CA GLU A 147 -7.42 1.86 11.26
C GLU A 147 -7.29 0.67 12.20
N CYS A 148 -6.94 -0.50 11.67
CA CYS A 148 -6.64 -1.70 12.48
C CYS A 148 -5.49 -1.45 13.47
N LEU A 149 -4.40 -0.82 13.02
CA LEU A 149 -3.25 -0.51 13.89
C LEU A 149 -3.61 0.45 15.02
N ARG A 150 -4.44 1.47 14.75
CA ARG A 150 -4.95 2.38 15.78
C ARG A 150 -5.83 1.66 16.79
N ALA A 151 -6.62 0.70 16.34
CA ALA A 151 -7.45 -0.12 17.21
C ALA A 151 -6.62 -1.08 18.07
N ALA A 152 -5.55 -1.65 17.51
CA ALA A 152 -4.64 -2.58 18.20
C ALA A 152 -3.83 -1.91 19.33
N LYS A 153 -3.60 -0.58 19.26
CA LYS A 153 -2.84 0.19 20.27
C LYS A 153 -1.49 -0.46 20.62
N ALA A 154 -0.76 -0.99 19.63
CA ALA A 154 0.54 -1.61 19.83
C ALA A 154 1.54 -0.61 20.42
N ARG A 155 2.21 -0.97 21.52
CA ARG A 155 3.12 -0.08 22.28
C ARG A 155 4.57 -0.52 22.21
N THR A 156 4.86 -1.71 21.67
CA THR A 156 6.21 -2.18 21.37
C THR A 156 6.36 -2.43 19.89
N GLN A 157 7.58 -2.53 19.41
CA GLN A 157 7.87 -2.79 18.00
C GLN A 157 7.38 -4.19 17.58
N GLU A 158 7.59 -5.20 18.44
CA GLU A 158 7.13 -6.57 18.20
C GLU A 158 5.59 -6.63 18.11
N ALA A 159 4.90 -5.94 19.03
CA ALA A 159 3.44 -5.84 18.98
C ALA A 159 2.96 -5.13 17.73
N LEU A 160 3.71 -4.10 17.26
CA LEU A 160 3.39 -3.38 16.02
C LEU A 160 3.57 -4.29 14.80
N PHE A 161 4.66 -5.05 14.70
CA PHE A 161 4.86 -6.01 13.60
C PHE A 161 3.75 -7.06 13.57
N LYS A 162 3.38 -7.61 14.72
CA LYS A 162 2.26 -8.54 14.82
C LYS A 162 0.94 -7.88 14.36
N ALA A 163 0.66 -6.67 14.82
CA ALA A 163 -0.54 -5.92 14.44
C ALA A 163 -0.58 -5.62 12.93
N ILE A 164 0.58 -5.32 12.31
CA ILE A 164 0.68 -5.13 10.85
C ILE A 164 0.31 -6.42 10.13
N ALA A 165 0.91 -7.54 10.51
CA ALA A 165 0.62 -8.84 9.90
C ALA A 165 -0.86 -9.21 10.03
N ASP A 166 -1.47 -8.99 11.21
CA ASP A 166 -2.88 -9.29 11.44
C ASP A 166 -3.80 -8.33 10.68
N ALA A 167 -3.44 -7.04 10.57
CA ALA A 167 -4.20 -6.07 9.78
C ALA A 167 -4.22 -6.42 8.28
N LEU A 168 -3.09 -6.85 7.72
CA LEU A 168 -3.00 -7.25 6.31
C LEU A 168 -3.87 -8.48 6.00
N LYS A 169 -4.00 -9.43 6.93
CA LYS A 169 -4.92 -10.57 6.78
C LYS A 169 -6.40 -10.17 6.69
N THR A 170 -6.76 -8.96 7.11
CA THR A 170 -8.14 -8.46 7.00
C THR A 170 -8.48 -7.92 5.62
N VAL A 171 -7.50 -7.77 4.73
CA VAL A 171 -7.72 -7.33 3.35
C VAL A 171 -8.41 -8.45 2.58
N THR A 172 -9.56 -8.13 1.99
CA THR A 172 -10.37 -9.09 1.23
C THR A 172 -10.38 -8.77 -0.26
N PRO A 173 -10.74 -9.74 -1.12
CA PRO A 173 -10.94 -9.47 -2.55
C PRO A 173 -12.01 -8.38 -2.81
N GLU A 174 -13.05 -8.32 -1.99
CA GLU A 174 -14.13 -7.31 -2.08
C GLU A 174 -13.59 -5.91 -1.78
N ASP A 175 -12.75 -5.77 -0.74
CA ASP A 175 -12.04 -4.53 -0.44
C ASP A 175 -11.23 -4.06 -1.66
N ALA A 176 -10.38 -4.93 -2.19
CA ALA A 176 -9.51 -4.62 -3.32
C ALA A 176 -10.32 -4.19 -4.55
N LYS A 177 -11.35 -4.93 -4.92
CA LYS A 177 -12.28 -4.57 -6.02
C LYS A 177 -12.90 -3.19 -5.79
N GLY A 178 -13.37 -2.90 -4.56
CA GLY A 178 -13.91 -1.61 -4.20
C GLY A 178 -12.88 -0.48 -4.33
N TRP A 179 -11.64 -0.71 -3.92
CA TRP A 179 -10.55 0.26 -4.04
C TRP A 179 -10.16 0.53 -5.49
N PHE A 180 -10.00 -0.53 -6.30
CA PHE A 180 -9.72 -0.41 -7.73
C PHE A 180 -10.82 0.39 -8.43
N THR A 181 -12.08 0.00 -8.23
CA THR A 181 -13.23 0.72 -8.81
C THR A 181 -13.26 2.19 -8.41
N SER A 182 -13.03 2.50 -7.14
CA SER A 182 -13.03 3.88 -6.64
C SER A 182 -11.85 4.73 -7.15
N CYS A 183 -10.78 4.10 -7.63
CA CYS A 183 -9.66 4.74 -8.32
C CYS A 183 -9.86 4.83 -9.84
N GLY A 184 -11.02 4.42 -10.36
CA GLY A 184 -11.36 4.47 -11.77
C GLY A 184 -10.90 3.27 -12.59
N TYR A 185 -10.49 2.18 -11.95
CA TYR A 185 -10.20 0.90 -12.60
C TYR A 185 -11.48 0.07 -12.62
N THR A 186 -12.15 0.02 -13.75
CA THR A 186 -13.35 -0.78 -13.95
C THR A 186 -13.06 -1.95 -14.87
N THR A 187 -13.52 -3.15 -14.51
CA THR A 187 -13.57 -4.25 -15.48
C THR A 187 -14.57 -3.87 -16.54
N SER A 188 -14.10 -3.70 -17.80
CA SER A 188 -15.02 -3.64 -18.93
C SER A 188 -15.77 -4.99 -18.97
N HIS A 189 -17.04 -4.98 -18.62
CA HIS A 189 -17.89 -6.10 -18.92
C HIS A 189 -18.00 -6.17 -20.45
N SER A 190 -17.39 -7.20 -21.03
CA SER A 190 -17.65 -7.63 -22.41
C SER A 190 -19.05 -8.22 -22.49
#